data_3b164fa2cfcec42506ab1d2be926405d
#
_entry.id   3b164fa2cfcec42506ab1d2be926405d
#
_cell.length_a   1.000
_cell.length_b   1.000
_cell.length_c   1.000
_cell.angle_alpha   90.00
_cell.angle_beta   90.00
_cell.angle_gamma   90.00
#
_symmetry.space_group_name_H-M   'P 1'
#
loop_
_entity.id
_entity.type
_entity.pdbx_description
1 polymer ?
#
loop_
_entity_poly.entity_id
_entity_poly.type
_entity_poly.pdbx_seq_one_letter_code
_entity_poly.pdbx_strand_id
1 'polypeptide(L)'
;MAARGTDRVSAYLSVPTNTVILAMTKPFKRILFTGAAGNLGRRLRERLHEFADIVRLSDVVDVGPAAAHEEVNLCDLGDRDAVMRMCEGVDAILHFGGISTEEEWAPIMQANILGMVNLYEAVHKLGIRRVVFASTNHTMGMYKTTDLVDATMPPRADGYYGVSKVFGETLSRYYWDRFGVETVCIRIGYCWPEATNYRQMTTWLSLDDLVQLLHRSLVTPRVGHTIAFGISDNDGRWWDNRHAAFLGYKPKDSSAQFAHKLPQEVQYPPADDITTFYQGGVFLHNGPKYRP
;
A
#
# COMPACT_ATOMS: atom_id res chain seq x y z
N MET A 1 38.90 -74.78 24.87
CA MET A 1 38.44 -73.78 25.84
C MET A 1 37.62 -72.74 25.14
N ALA A 2 36.32 -72.71 25.39
CA ALA A 2 35.33 -71.88 24.71
C ALA A 2 35.16 -70.56 25.47
N ALA A 3 35.12 -69.45 24.73
CA ALA A 3 34.67 -68.17 25.26
C ALA A 3 33.44 -67.72 24.47
N ARG A 4 32.34 -67.58 25.17
CA ARG A 4 31.01 -67.14 24.68
C ARG A 4 30.99 -65.63 24.47
N GLY A 5 30.65 -65.22 23.24
CA GLY A 5 30.28 -63.84 22.94
C GLY A 5 28.83 -63.60 23.30
N THR A 6 28.54 -62.55 24.05
CA THR A 6 27.17 -62.08 24.36
C THR A 6 26.78 -60.99 23.40
N ASP A 7 25.85 -61.32 22.49
CA ASP A 7 25.16 -60.32 21.67
C ASP A 7 24.25 -59.42 22.52
N ARG A 8 24.54 -58.13 22.55
CA ARG A 8 23.64 -57.10 23.08
C ARG A 8 22.89 -56.50 21.88
N VAL A 9 21.67 -56.90 21.71
CA VAL A 9 20.72 -56.25 20.78
C VAL A 9 20.30 -54.92 21.42
N SER A 10 20.73 -53.80 20.84
CA SER A 10 20.33 -52.46 21.22
C SER A 10 18.95 -52.16 20.57
N ALA A 11 17.91 -52.15 21.38
CA ALA A 11 16.58 -51.70 20.97
C ALA A 11 16.58 -50.18 20.89
N TYR A 12 16.58 -49.63 19.68
CA TYR A 12 16.31 -48.21 19.45
C TYR A 12 14.80 -47.95 19.64
N LEU A 13 14.45 -47.31 20.73
CA LEU A 13 13.13 -46.75 20.93
C LEU A 13 12.92 -45.59 19.97
N SER A 14 12.08 -45.76 18.97
CA SER A 14 11.61 -44.68 18.11
C SER A 14 10.71 -43.74 18.93
N VAL A 15 11.17 -42.55 19.22
CA VAL A 15 10.38 -41.46 19.77
C VAL A 15 9.51 -40.92 18.63
N PRO A 16 8.20 -40.89 18.76
CA PRO A 16 7.36 -40.27 17.74
C PRO A 16 7.62 -38.76 17.75
N THR A 17 8.18 -38.23 16.68
CA THR A 17 8.25 -36.78 16.43
C THR A 17 6.85 -36.26 16.18
N ASN A 18 6.15 -35.89 17.25
CA ASN A 18 4.98 -35.02 17.14
C ASN A 18 5.47 -33.65 16.64
N THR A 19 5.45 -33.47 15.33
CA THR A 19 5.61 -32.15 14.73
C THR A 19 4.35 -31.35 15.06
N VAL A 20 4.36 -30.64 16.17
CA VAL A 20 3.37 -29.60 16.47
C VAL A 20 3.59 -28.52 15.43
N ILE A 21 2.79 -28.52 14.38
CA ILE A 21 2.66 -27.36 13.49
C ILE A 21 2.06 -26.26 14.36
N LEU A 22 2.90 -25.44 14.95
CA LEU A 22 2.48 -24.16 15.53
C LEU A 22 1.89 -23.36 14.38
N ALA A 23 0.56 -23.31 14.32
CA ALA A 23 -0.13 -22.37 13.45
C ALA A 23 0.44 -20.99 13.80
N MET A 24 1.18 -20.39 12.87
CA MET A 24 1.71 -19.04 13.07
C MET A 24 0.52 -18.12 13.31
N THR A 25 0.41 -17.59 14.52
CA THR A 25 -0.65 -16.62 14.86
C THR A 25 -0.48 -15.41 13.96
N LYS A 26 -1.56 -15.04 13.29
CA LYS A 26 -1.56 -13.84 12.44
C LYS A 26 -1.35 -12.60 13.31
N PRO A 27 -0.71 -11.55 12.78
CA PRO A 27 -0.34 -10.38 13.58
C PRO A 27 -1.53 -9.59 14.13
N PHE A 28 -2.72 -9.72 13.49
CA PHE A 28 -3.92 -8.99 13.89
C PHE A 28 -5.13 -9.93 13.96
N LYS A 29 -6.06 -9.63 14.86
CA LYS A 29 -7.37 -10.26 14.90
C LYS A 29 -8.24 -9.76 13.75
N ARG A 30 -8.34 -8.44 13.58
CA ARG A 30 -9.14 -7.83 12.53
C ARG A 30 -8.43 -6.63 11.93
N ILE A 31 -8.33 -6.59 10.62
CA ILE A 31 -7.93 -5.40 9.87
C ILE A 31 -9.10 -4.86 9.06
N LEU A 32 -9.14 -3.54 8.90
CA LEU A 32 -10.02 -2.88 7.95
C LEU A 32 -9.27 -2.61 6.65
N PHE A 33 -9.89 -2.95 5.53
CA PHE A 33 -9.41 -2.63 4.19
C PHE A 33 -10.46 -1.83 3.43
N THR A 34 -10.21 -0.55 3.22
CA THR A 34 -11.09 0.33 2.44
C THR A 34 -10.64 0.41 0.99
N GLY A 35 -11.56 0.70 0.07
CA GLY A 35 -11.25 0.69 -1.36
C GLY A 35 -11.21 -0.73 -1.94
N ALA A 36 -11.93 -1.67 -1.33
CA ALA A 36 -11.87 -3.09 -1.65
C ALA A 36 -12.42 -3.44 -3.05
N ALA A 37 -13.35 -2.63 -3.60
CA ALA A 37 -13.89 -2.81 -4.95
C ALA A 37 -13.05 -2.12 -6.03
N GLY A 38 -12.06 -1.31 -5.66
CA GLY A 38 -11.15 -0.67 -6.60
C GLY A 38 -10.26 -1.68 -7.33
N ASN A 39 -9.61 -1.23 -8.40
CA ASN A 39 -8.74 -2.11 -9.21
C ASN A 39 -7.64 -2.78 -8.37
N LEU A 40 -6.91 -1.99 -7.61
CA LEU A 40 -5.85 -2.51 -6.73
C LEU A 40 -6.44 -3.27 -5.54
N GLY A 41 -7.60 -2.82 -5.04
CA GLY A 41 -8.33 -3.46 -3.96
C GLY A 41 -8.68 -4.91 -4.24
N ARG A 42 -9.27 -5.19 -5.39
CA ARG A 42 -9.65 -6.55 -5.82
C ARG A 42 -8.43 -7.48 -5.92
N ARG A 43 -7.31 -6.98 -6.40
CA ARG A 43 -6.07 -7.75 -6.53
C ARG A 43 -5.39 -8.02 -5.18
N LEU A 44 -5.48 -7.09 -4.23
CA LEU A 44 -4.93 -7.26 -2.89
C LEU A 44 -5.79 -8.17 -2.02
N ARG A 45 -7.12 -8.15 -2.19
CA ARG A 45 -8.09 -8.87 -1.37
C ARG A 45 -7.70 -10.34 -1.12
N GLU A 46 -7.25 -11.04 -2.16
CA GLU A 46 -6.85 -12.46 -2.09
C GLU A 46 -5.64 -12.71 -1.18
N ARG A 47 -4.85 -11.68 -0.89
CA ARG A 47 -3.60 -11.77 -0.13
C ARG A 47 -3.75 -11.28 1.32
N LEU A 48 -4.84 -10.55 1.65
CA LEU A 48 -4.99 -9.92 2.97
C LEU A 48 -5.27 -10.92 4.10
N HIS A 49 -5.74 -12.12 3.78
CA HIS A 49 -5.90 -13.20 4.77
C HIS A 49 -4.57 -13.58 5.46
N GLU A 50 -3.43 -13.24 4.88
CA GLU A 50 -2.11 -13.48 5.47
C GLU A 50 -1.86 -12.57 6.70
N PHE A 51 -2.58 -11.44 6.82
CA PHE A 51 -2.30 -10.40 7.82
C PHE A 51 -3.19 -10.48 9.07
N ALA A 52 -4.42 -10.98 8.94
CA ALA A 52 -5.37 -11.00 10.04
C ALA A 52 -6.29 -12.21 10.01
N ASP A 53 -6.89 -12.55 11.16
CA ASP A 53 -7.91 -13.62 11.21
C ASP A 53 -9.15 -13.20 10.43
N ILE A 54 -9.54 -11.93 10.55
CA ILE A 54 -10.69 -11.32 9.85
C ILE A 54 -10.22 -10.09 9.07
N VAL A 55 -10.64 -10.00 7.82
CA VAL A 55 -10.47 -8.83 6.97
C VAL A 55 -11.83 -8.18 6.75
N ARG A 56 -12.04 -6.98 7.32
CA ARG A 56 -13.24 -6.20 7.03
C ARG A 56 -13.00 -5.40 5.74
N LEU A 57 -13.76 -5.76 4.72
CA LEU A 57 -13.74 -5.10 3.40
C LEU A 57 -14.74 -3.96 3.40
N SER A 58 -14.32 -2.78 2.92
CA SER A 58 -15.21 -1.63 2.78
C SER A 58 -15.01 -0.90 1.45
N ASP A 59 -16.12 -0.50 0.88
CA ASP A 59 -16.19 0.37 -0.30
C ASP A 59 -17.56 1.05 -0.33
N VAL A 60 -17.76 2.00 -1.25
CA VAL A 60 -19.09 2.59 -1.55
C VAL A 60 -19.94 1.71 -2.46
N VAL A 61 -19.31 0.77 -3.16
CA VAL A 61 -19.98 -0.18 -4.06
C VAL A 61 -19.81 -1.61 -3.56
N ASP A 62 -20.65 -2.50 -4.05
CA ASP A 62 -20.63 -3.91 -3.70
C ASP A 62 -19.26 -4.55 -4.01
N VAL A 63 -18.68 -5.21 -3.04
CA VAL A 63 -17.41 -5.94 -3.13
C VAL A 63 -17.61 -7.43 -3.47
N GLY A 64 -18.85 -7.85 -3.69
CA GLY A 64 -19.21 -9.25 -3.90
C GLY A 64 -19.22 -10.09 -2.61
N PRO A 65 -19.47 -11.40 -2.71
CA PRO A 65 -19.62 -12.28 -1.55
C PRO A 65 -18.34 -12.33 -0.71
N ALA A 66 -18.53 -12.36 0.61
CA ALA A 66 -17.46 -12.50 1.59
C ALA A 66 -16.96 -13.96 1.66
N ALA A 67 -15.65 -14.15 1.77
CA ALA A 67 -15.04 -15.42 2.14
C ALA A 67 -15.19 -15.66 3.66
N ALA A 68 -14.88 -16.87 4.14
CA ALA A 68 -15.04 -17.23 5.57
C ALA A 68 -14.23 -16.35 6.54
N HIS A 69 -13.14 -15.75 6.07
CA HIS A 69 -12.28 -14.84 6.84
C HIS A 69 -12.58 -13.37 6.57
N GLU A 70 -13.67 -13.04 5.88
CA GLU A 70 -14.02 -11.68 5.48
C GLU A 70 -15.33 -11.21 6.11
N GLU A 71 -15.41 -9.94 6.41
CA GLU A 71 -16.61 -9.18 6.71
C GLU A 71 -16.80 -8.10 5.66
N VAL A 72 -18.01 -7.83 5.21
CA VAL A 72 -18.32 -6.73 4.30
C VAL A 72 -19.05 -5.62 5.04
N ASN A 73 -18.56 -4.40 4.92
CA ASN A 73 -19.17 -3.20 5.47
C ASN A 73 -19.12 -2.09 4.41
N LEU A 74 -20.23 -1.90 3.67
CA LEU A 74 -20.31 -0.82 2.68
C LEU A 74 -20.40 0.52 3.40
N CYS A 75 -19.57 1.47 3.01
CA CYS A 75 -19.45 2.75 3.68
C CYS A 75 -19.03 3.86 2.70
N ASP A 76 -19.78 4.96 2.71
CA ASP A 76 -19.33 6.23 2.15
C ASP A 76 -18.40 6.90 3.19
N LEU A 77 -17.16 7.19 2.80
CA LEU A 77 -16.19 7.86 3.66
C LEU A 77 -16.62 9.27 4.07
N GLY A 78 -17.52 9.90 3.31
CA GLY A 78 -18.13 11.18 3.66
C GLY A 78 -19.16 11.09 4.80
N ASP A 79 -19.69 9.89 5.11
CA ASP A 79 -20.60 9.65 6.24
C ASP A 79 -19.80 9.35 7.52
N ARG A 80 -19.71 10.34 8.40
CA ARG A 80 -18.93 10.25 9.64
C ARG A 80 -19.35 9.09 10.55
N ASP A 81 -20.66 8.89 10.70
CA ASP A 81 -21.19 7.87 11.61
C ASP A 81 -21.02 6.48 11.02
N ALA A 82 -21.17 6.33 9.71
CA ALA A 82 -20.87 5.08 9.02
C ALA A 82 -19.37 4.73 9.12
N VAL A 83 -18.47 5.69 8.96
CA VAL A 83 -17.03 5.50 9.14
C VAL A 83 -16.70 5.08 10.57
N MET A 84 -17.34 5.68 11.57
CA MET A 84 -17.16 5.28 12.97
C MET A 84 -17.53 3.82 13.16
N ARG A 85 -18.72 3.39 12.71
CA ARG A 85 -19.17 1.97 12.80
C ARG A 85 -18.24 1.03 12.02
N MET A 86 -17.79 1.43 10.84
CA MET A 86 -16.85 0.65 10.03
C MET A 86 -15.53 0.36 10.76
N CYS A 87 -15.07 1.29 11.60
CA CYS A 87 -13.81 1.16 12.34
C CYS A 87 -13.93 0.41 13.67
N GLU A 88 -15.14 0.10 14.16
CA GLU A 88 -15.33 -0.60 15.45
C GLU A 88 -14.67 -1.98 15.49
N GLY A 89 -13.89 -2.26 16.55
CA GLY A 89 -13.25 -3.54 16.78
C GLY A 89 -12.12 -3.89 15.78
N VAL A 90 -11.52 -2.89 15.15
CA VAL A 90 -10.43 -3.02 14.18
C VAL A 90 -9.08 -2.75 14.86
N ASP A 91 -8.09 -3.59 14.61
CA ASP A 91 -6.74 -3.46 15.18
C ASP A 91 -5.83 -2.53 14.34
N ALA A 92 -5.98 -2.59 13.01
CA ALA A 92 -5.20 -1.80 12.07
C ALA A 92 -5.98 -1.55 10.76
N ILE A 93 -5.59 -0.52 10.02
CA ILE A 93 -6.28 -0.10 8.80
C ILE A 93 -5.33 -0.06 7.61
N LEU A 94 -5.76 -0.65 6.50
CA LEU A 94 -5.23 -0.44 5.16
C LEU A 94 -6.21 0.48 4.42
N HIS A 95 -5.87 1.76 4.31
CA HIS A 95 -6.76 2.77 3.73
C HIS A 95 -6.42 3.03 2.26
N PHE A 96 -7.19 2.39 1.37
CA PHE A 96 -7.10 2.53 -0.09
C PHE A 96 -8.35 3.21 -0.67
N GLY A 97 -9.35 3.50 0.16
CA GLY A 97 -10.58 4.18 -0.25
C GLY A 97 -10.34 5.61 -0.72
N GLY A 98 -11.22 6.06 -1.60
CA GLY A 98 -11.21 7.40 -2.18
C GLY A 98 -11.05 7.37 -3.70
N ILE A 99 -11.13 8.55 -4.32
CA ILE A 99 -10.91 8.77 -5.75
C ILE A 99 -9.41 8.66 -6.02
N SER A 100 -9.03 7.85 -7.01
CA SER A 100 -7.63 7.51 -7.33
C SER A 100 -7.15 8.06 -8.67
N THR A 101 -7.93 8.92 -9.29
CA THR A 101 -7.62 9.58 -10.57
C THR A 101 -7.84 11.08 -10.45
N GLU A 102 -7.33 11.84 -11.42
CA GLU A 102 -7.67 13.25 -11.49
C GLU A 102 -9.16 13.44 -11.81
N GLU A 103 -9.84 14.24 -11.00
CA GLU A 103 -11.26 14.48 -11.08
C GLU A 103 -11.59 15.92 -10.65
N GLU A 104 -12.82 16.37 -10.81
CA GLU A 104 -13.28 17.65 -10.29
C GLU A 104 -13.06 17.75 -8.77
N TRP A 105 -12.87 18.97 -8.28
CA TRP A 105 -12.55 19.20 -6.86
C TRP A 105 -13.63 18.69 -5.90
N ALA A 106 -14.92 18.88 -6.23
CA ALA A 106 -16.00 18.54 -5.28
C ALA A 106 -16.05 17.06 -4.91
N PRO A 107 -16.01 16.07 -5.83
CA PRO A 107 -15.94 14.66 -5.47
C PRO A 107 -14.63 14.31 -4.76
N ILE A 108 -13.49 14.89 -5.16
CA ILE A 108 -12.20 14.68 -4.45
C ILE A 108 -12.29 15.21 -3.02
N MET A 109 -12.87 16.39 -2.81
CA MET A 109 -13.03 16.96 -1.47
C MET A 109 -13.88 16.04 -0.58
N GLN A 110 -14.99 15.53 -1.11
CA GLN A 110 -15.89 14.67 -0.35
C GLN A 110 -15.22 13.33 0.04
N ALA A 111 -14.64 12.63 -0.94
CA ALA A 111 -14.10 11.30 -0.70
C ALA A 111 -12.71 11.32 -0.05
N ASN A 112 -11.79 12.18 -0.53
CA ASN A 112 -10.38 12.13 -0.12
C ASN A 112 -10.07 13.08 1.04
N ILE A 113 -10.75 14.23 1.14
CA ILE A 113 -10.47 15.20 2.20
C ILE A 113 -11.36 14.93 3.42
N LEU A 114 -12.70 15.03 3.24
CA LEU A 114 -13.65 14.79 4.33
C LEU A 114 -13.58 13.34 4.81
N GLY A 115 -13.53 12.40 3.87
CA GLY A 115 -13.36 10.97 4.20
C GLY A 115 -12.13 10.68 5.05
N MET A 116 -11.01 11.32 4.76
CA MET A 116 -9.78 11.19 5.53
C MET A 116 -9.93 11.77 6.95
N VAL A 117 -10.60 12.92 7.09
CA VAL A 117 -10.91 13.51 8.40
C VAL A 117 -11.77 12.57 9.23
N ASN A 118 -12.87 12.06 8.65
CA ASN A 118 -13.78 11.13 9.33
C ASN A 118 -13.05 9.87 9.79
N LEU A 119 -12.17 9.32 8.92
CA LEU A 119 -11.38 8.14 9.25
C LEU A 119 -10.45 8.40 10.44
N TYR A 120 -9.68 9.49 10.45
CA TYR A 120 -8.74 9.77 11.53
C TYR A 120 -9.43 10.16 12.84
N GLU A 121 -10.61 10.79 12.79
CA GLU A 121 -11.44 10.97 13.99
C GLU A 121 -11.87 9.63 14.58
N ALA A 122 -12.33 8.69 13.75
CA ALA A 122 -12.68 7.34 14.19
C ALA A 122 -11.47 6.58 14.74
N VAL A 123 -10.34 6.60 14.03
CA VAL A 123 -9.07 5.99 14.46
C VAL A 123 -8.68 6.48 15.84
N HIS A 124 -8.69 7.78 16.07
CA HIS A 124 -8.33 8.37 17.35
C HIS A 124 -9.32 8.00 18.46
N LYS A 125 -10.64 8.12 18.23
CA LYS A 125 -11.68 7.83 19.22
C LYS A 125 -11.71 6.36 19.64
N LEU A 126 -11.44 5.45 18.69
CA LEU A 126 -11.46 4.00 18.94
C LEU A 126 -10.11 3.45 19.40
N GLY A 127 -9.08 4.29 19.50
CA GLY A 127 -7.74 3.89 19.95
C GLY A 127 -6.99 3.01 18.96
N ILE A 128 -7.33 3.05 17.67
CA ILE A 128 -6.62 2.33 16.61
C ILE A 128 -5.25 3.00 16.42
N ARG A 129 -4.19 2.22 16.51
CA ARG A 129 -2.83 2.79 16.54
C ARG A 129 -2.09 2.73 15.23
N ARG A 130 -2.53 1.91 14.27
CA ARG A 130 -1.81 1.66 13.03
C ARG A 130 -2.68 1.88 11.80
N VAL A 131 -2.24 2.80 10.95
CA VAL A 131 -2.83 3.04 9.63
C VAL A 131 -1.75 2.88 8.55
N VAL A 132 -2.06 2.20 7.47
CA VAL A 132 -1.28 2.22 6.23
C VAL A 132 -2.12 2.95 5.18
N PHE A 133 -1.66 4.12 4.78
CA PHE A 133 -2.38 5.00 3.86
C PHE A 133 -1.84 4.87 2.44
N ALA A 134 -2.70 4.50 1.51
CA ALA A 134 -2.40 4.53 0.08
C ALA A 134 -2.32 5.99 -0.41
N SER A 135 -1.14 6.57 -0.28
CA SER A 135 -0.75 7.80 -0.95
C SER A 135 -0.34 7.50 -2.40
N THR A 136 0.25 8.44 -3.09
CA THR A 136 0.55 8.35 -4.52
C THR A 136 1.85 9.05 -4.88
N ASN A 137 2.50 8.59 -5.93
CA ASN A 137 3.62 9.30 -6.56
C ASN A 137 3.20 10.68 -7.11
N HIS A 138 1.89 10.90 -7.39
CA HIS A 138 1.35 12.19 -7.84
C HIS A 138 1.46 13.31 -6.81
N THR A 139 1.80 13.01 -5.55
CA THR A 139 2.23 14.02 -4.58
C THR A 139 3.54 14.70 -4.96
N MET A 140 4.34 14.06 -5.85
CA MET A 140 5.67 14.49 -6.31
C MET A 140 5.72 14.69 -7.83
N GLY A 141 4.59 14.66 -8.53
CA GLY A 141 4.50 14.60 -9.98
C GLY A 141 5.17 15.75 -10.73
N MET A 142 5.32 16.94 -10.10
CA MET A 142 5.99 18.11 -10.67
C MET A 142 7.52 18.15 -10.42
N TYR A 143 8.13 17.08 -9.93
CA TYR A 143 9.58 16.91 -9.99
C TYR A 143 10.01 16.45 -11.38
N LYS A 144 11.21 16.84 -11.79
CA LYS A 144 11.74 16.45 -13.10
C LYS A 144 12.07 14.97 -13.14
N THR A 145 11.99 14.37 -14.31
CA THR A 145 12.39 12.96 -14.53
C THR A 145 13.89 12.72 -14.29
N THR A 146 14.69 13.79 -14.20
CA THR A 146 16.11 13.75 -13.85
C THR A 146 16.37 13.86 -12.34
N ASP A 147 15.35 14.16 -11.54
CA ASP A 147 15.50 14.34 -10.09
C ASP A 147 15.35 12.98 -9.38
N LEU A 148 16.27 12.68 -8.47
CA LEU A 148 16.10 11.61 -7.50
C LEU A 148 15.37 12.17 -6.28
N VAL A 149 14.16 11.70 -6.04
CA VAL A 149 13.24 12.23 -5.02
C VAL A 149 13.22 11.31 -3.80
N ASP A 150 13.29 11.88 -2.61
CA ASP A 150 13.10 11.15 -1.36
C ASP A 150 11.92 11.71 -0.52
N ALA A 151 11.67 11.06 0.63
CA ALA A 151 10.55 11.39 1.49
C ALA A 151 10.68 12.75 2.22
N THR A 152 11.86 13.39 2.22
CA THR A 152 12.11 14.67 2.90
C THR A 152 11.87 15.87 1.99
N MET A 153 11.79 15.64 0.69
CA MET A 153 11.54 16.70 -0.28
C MET A 153 10.09 17.20 -0.19
N PRO A 154 9.86 18.52 -0.33
CA PRO A 154 8.51 19.08 -0.24
C PRO A 154 7.60 18.51 -1.34
N PRO A 155 6.31 18.26 -1.04
CA PRO A 155 5.36 17.84 -2.06
C PRO A 155 5.24 18.85 -3.20
N ARG A 156 5.17 18.34 -4.44
CA ARG A 156 4.92 19.09 -5.66
C ARG A 156 3.91 18.32 -6.50
N ALA A 157 2.65 18.37 -6.05
CA ALA A 157 1.55 17.64 -6.68
C ALA A 157 1.27 18.13 -8.11
N ASP A 158 0.81 17.22 -8.96
CA ASP A 158 0.54 17.47 -10.38
C ASP A 158 -0.96 17.61 -10.72
N GLY A 159 -1.84 17.51 -9.73
CA GLY A 159 -3.28 17.67 -9.89
C GLY A 159 -4.03 17.66 -8.55
N TYR A 160 -5.35 17.84 -8.59
CA TYR A 160 -6.21 17.83 -7.40
C TYR A 160 -6.15 16.49 -6.64
N TYR A 161 -6.06 15.38 -7.37
CA TYR A 161 -5.85 14.08 -6.77
C TYR A 161 -4.56 14.05 -5.94
N GLY A 162 -3.46 14.48 -6.53
CA GLY A 162 -2.17 14.59 -5.83
C GLY A 162 -2.23 15.49 -4.60
N VAL A 163 -2.87 16.67 -4.73
CA VAL A 163 -3.10 17.61 -3.61
C VAL A 163 -3.89 16.95 -2.48
N SER A 164 -4.94 16.19 -2.81
CA SER A 164 -5.75 15.49 -1.79
C SER A 164 -4.95 14.44 -1.02
N LYS A 165 -4.02 13.77 -1.68
CA LYS A 165 -3.13 12.80 -1.02
C LYS A 165 -2.07 13.49 -0.15
N VAL A 166 -1.56 14.65 -0.56
CA VAL A 166 -0.70 15.50 0.30
C VAL A 166 -1.45 15.94 1.56
N PHE A 167 -2.74 16.32 1.44
CA PHE A 167 -3.56 16.59 2.62
C PHE A 167 -3.62 15.38 3.56
N GLY A 168 -3.84 14.17 3.03
CA GLY A 168 -3.86 12.93 3.84
C GLY A 168 -2.54 12.66 4.55
N GLU A 169 -1.39 12.87 3.88
CA GLU A 169 -0.06 12.75 4.50
C GLU A 169 0.11 13.78 5.63
N THR A 170 -0.34 15.02 5.43
CA THR A 170 -0.24 16.09 6.44
C THR A 170 -1.18 15.83 7.61
N LEU A 171 -2.41 15.41 7.36
CA LEU A 171 -3.39 15.07 8.40
C LEU A 171 -2.88 13.91 9.26
N SER A 172 -2.38 12.85 8.63
CA SER A 172 -1.82 11.70 9.34
C SER A 172 -0.62 12.10 10.21
N ARG A 173 0.21 13.02 9.74
CA ARG A 173 1.31 13.60 10.53
C ARG A 173 0.81 14.34 11.76
N TYR A 174 -0.23 15.16 11.63
CA TYR A 174 -0.88 15.83 12.76
C TYR A 174 -1.37 14.83 13.81
N TYR A 175 -2.02 13.73 13.39
CA TYR A 175 -2.51 12.71 14.32
C TYR A 175 -1.38 11.93 15.01
N TRP A 176 -0.25 11.73 14.34
CA TRP A 176 0.94 11.19 14.97
C TRP A 176 1.50 12.15 16.04
N ASP A 177 1.74 13.40 15.68
CA ASP A 177 2.38 14.38 16.57
C ASP A 177 1.51 14.71 17.79
N ARG A 178 0.19 14.67 17.65
CA ARG A 178 -0.75 15.03 18.74
C ARG A 178 -1.24 13.84 19.55
N PHE A 179 -1.41 12.69 18.94
CA PHE A 179 -2.13 11.56 19.53
C PHE A 179 -1.39 10.23 19.43
N GLY A 180 -0.24 10.17 18.77
CA GLY A 180 0.56 8.97 18.63
C GLY A 180 -0.04 7.92 17.69
N VAL A 181 -0.93 8.31 16.77
CA VAL A 181 -1.46 7.42 15.74
C VAL A 181 -0.38 7.17 14.70
N GLU A 182 0.15 5.96 14.66
CA GLU A 182 1.21 5.60 13.73
C GLU A 182 0.68 5.41 12.31
N THR A 183 1.33 6.05 11.34
CA THR A 183 0.93 5.96 9.93
C THR A 183 2.12 5.72 9.01
N VAL A 184 2.00 4.74 8.11
CA VAL A 184 2.88 4.62 6.94
C VAL A 184 2.10 5.09 5.71
N CYS A 185 2.53 6.21 5.13
CA CYS A 185 2.02 6.73 3.87
C CYS A 185 2.82 6.11 2.73
N ILE A 186 2.18 5.30 1.90
CA ILE A 186 2.84 4.67 0.75
C ILE A 186 2.54 5.48 -0.50
N ARG A 187 3.51 6.19 -1.04
CA ARG A 187 3.44 6.85 -2.35
C ARG A 187 3.55 5.78 -3.43
N ILE A 188 2.41 5.19 -3.79
CA ILE A 188 2.33 4.06 -4.73
C ILE A 188 2.73 4.53 -6.13
N GLY A 189 3.63 3.77 -6.78
CA GLY A 189 3.99 3.91 -8.17
C GLY A 189 2.97 3.27 -9.11
N TYR A 190 3.44 2.82 -10.26
CA TYR A 190 2.59 2.16 -11.26
C TYR A 190 2.39 0.68 -10.90
N CYS A 191 1.29 0.36 -10.22
CA CYS A 191 1.00 -0.99 -9.73
C CYS A 191 -0.01 -1.73 -10.65
N TRP A 192 0.44 -2.10 -11.83
CA TRP A 192 -0.28 -2.90 -12.81
C TRP A 192 0.50 -4.18 -13.14
N PRO A 193 -0.14 -5.19 -13.77
CA PRO A 193 0.53 -6.45 -14.08
C PRO A 193 1.80 -6.29 -14.92
N GLU A 194 1.81 -5.33 -15.84
CA GLU A 194 2.90 -5.13 -16.80
C GLU A 194 3.25 -3.65 -16.96
N ALA A 195 4.51 -3.38 -17.25
CA ALA A 195 4.99 -2.07 -17.69
C ALA A 195 5.14 -2.08 -19.22
N THR A 196 4.56 -1.08 -19.90
CA THR A 196 4.48 -1.02 -21.37
C THR A 196 5.12 0.25 -21.97
N ASN A 197 5.67 1.13 -21.14
CA ASN A 197 6.39 2.32 -21.58
C ASN A 197 7.51 2.68 -20.57
N TYR A 198 8.39 3.59 -20.97
CA TYR A 198 9.59 3.94 -20.18
C TYR A 198 9.26 4.49 -18.79
N ARG A 199 8.22 5.35 -18.66
CA ARG A 199 7.81 5.86 -17.35
C ARG A 199 7.33 4.73 -16.45
N GLN A 200 6.54 3.80 -16.99
CA GLN A 200 6.08 2.64 -16.23
C GLN A 200 7.24 1.75 -15.82
N MET A 201 8.23 1.52 -16.70
CA MET A 201 9.44 0.77 -16.35
C MET A 201 10.14 1.35 -15.12
N THR A 202 10.24 2.67 -15.03
CA THR A 202 10.89 3.36 -13.92
C THR A 202 10.06 3.30 -12.63
N THR A 203 8.73 3.36 -12.74
CA THR A 203 7.82 3.55 -11.61
C THR A 203 7.04 2.30 -11.20
N TRP A 204 7.31 1.16 -11.83
CA TRP A 204 6.56 -0.07 -11.63
C TRP A 204 6.68 -0.62 -10.21
N LEU A 205 5.56 -1.16 -9.74
CA LEU A 205 5.45 -1.88 -8.47
C LEU A 205 4.70 -3.18 -8.71
N SER A 206 5.34 -4.32 -8.42
CA SER A 206 4.65 -5.60 -8.44
C SER A 206 3.62 -5.71 -7.31
N LEU A 207 2.64 -6.59 -7.49
CA LEU A 207 1.67 -6.85 -6.42
C LEU A 207 2.35 -7.53 -5.22
N ASP A 208 3.31 -8.42 -5.44
CA ASP A 208 4.01 -9.14 -4.38
C ASP A 208 4.91 -8.19 -3.56
N ASP A 209 5.60 -7.27 -4.21
CA ASP A 209 6.37 -6.24 -3.52
C ASP A 209 5.45 -5.27 -2.75
N LEU A 210 4.27 -4.93 -3.28
CA LEU A 210 3.29 -4.14 -2.54
C LEU A 210 2.79 -4.90 -1.31
N VAL A 211 2.44 -6.18 -1.44
CA VAL A 211 2.01 -7.03 -0.30
C VAL A 211 3.11 -7.09 0.76
N GLN A 212 4.37 -7.24 0.35
CA GLN A 212 5.51 -7.19 1.27
C GLN A 212 5.58 -5.83 1.99
N LEU A 213 5.46 -4.71 1.26
CA LEU A 213 5.52 -3.37 1.85
C LEU A 213 4.37 -3.13 2.82
N LEU A 214 3.13 -3.57 2.49
CA LEU A 214 1.97 -3.50 3.38
C LEU A 214 2.21 -4.31 4.65
N HIS A 215 2.67 -5.55 4.53
CA HIS A 215 2.99 -6.40 5.68
C HIS A 215 4.04 -5.72 6.57
N ARG A 216 5.15 -5.25 6.01
CA ARG A 216 6.21 -4.56 6.77
C ARG A 216 5.67 -3.29 7.45
N SER A 217 4.82 -2.52 6.78
CA SER A 217 4.18 -1.32 7.33
C SER A 217 3.26 -1.63 8.52
N LEU A 218 2.60 -2.79 8.49
CA LEU A 218 1.72 -3.24 9.57
C LEU A 218 2.50 -3.78 10.78
N VAL A 219 3.53 -4.63 10.56
CA VAL A 219 4.16 -5.40 11.65
C VAL A 219 5.41 -4.75 12.24
N THR A 220 6.03 -3.78 11.58
CA THR A 220 7.20 -3.10 12.13
C THR A 220 6.83 -2.39 13.45
N PRO A 221 7.54 -2.65 14.57
CA PRO A 221 7.07 -2.28 15.92
C PRO A 221 6.78 -0.80 16.10
N ARG A 222 7.59 0.07 15.54
CA ARG A 222 7.43 1.53 15.62
C ARG A 222 7.66 2.14 14.25
N VAL A 223 6.59 2.64 13.65
CA VAL A 223 6.69 3.31 12.35
C VAL A 223 6.55 4.82 12.46
N GLY A 224 5.99 5.34 13.58
CA GLY A 224 5.72 6.75 13.74
C GLY A 224 4.89 7.29 12.59
N HIS A 225 5.31 8.41 12.02
CA HIS A 225 4.80 8.88 10.73
C HIS A 225 5.90 8.72 9.68
N THR A 226 5.70 7.78 8.77
CA THR A 226 6.68 7.42 7.75
C THR A 226 6.09 7.55 6.35
N ILE A 227 6.84 8.13 5.44
CA ILE A 227 6.55 8.13 4.01
C ILE A 227 7.49 7.15 3.33
N ALA A 228 6.93 6.23 2.54
CA ALA A 228 7.66 5.28 1.72
C ALA A 228 7.15 5.31 0.28
N PHE A 229 8.03 5.11 -0.69
CA PHE A 229 7.64 4.91 -2.07
C PHE A 229 7.37 3.43 -2.33
N GLY A 230 6.17 3.14 -2.84
CA GLY A 230 5.80 1.82 -3.35
C GLY A 230 6.38 1.66 -4.74
N ILE A 231 7.54 1.01 -4.83
CA ILE A 231 8.28 0.77 -6.07
C ILE A 231 9.06 -0.54 -5.96
N SER A 232 9.09 -1.32 -7.05
CA SER A 232 9.93 -2.51 -7.17
C SER A 232 11.40 -2.15 -7.43
N ASP A 233 12.30 -3.14 -7.52
CA ASP A 233 13.74 -2.91 -7.73
C ASP A 233 14.04 -2.64 -9.21
N ASN A 234 13.47 -1.56 -9.72
CA ASN A 234 13.59 -1.15 -11.11
C ASN A 234 14.91 -0.43 -11.38
N ASP A 235 15.46 -0.61 -12.57
CA ASP A 235 16.54 0.23 -13.06
C ASP A 235 16.04 1.66 -13.32
N GLY A 236 16.91 2.66 -13.08
CA GLY A 236 16.60 4.06 -13.35
C GLY A 236 15.46 4.66 -12.52
N ARG A 237 15.15 4.07 -11.37
CA ARG A 237 14.09 4.58 -10.48
C ARG A 237 14.35 6.01 -10.03
N TRP A 238 13.26 6.79 -9.93
CA TRP A 238 13.31 8.21 -9.53
C TRP A 238 13.20 8.42 -8.03
N TRP A 239 12.93 7.35 -7.23
CA TRP A 239 12.58 7.48 -5.82
C TRP A 239 13.51 6.67 -4.93
N ASP A 240 13.88 7.29 -3.81
CA ASP A 240 14.78 6.74 -2.81
C ASP A 240 14.04 6.50 -1.48
N ASN A 241 14.08 5.27 -1.00
CA ASN A 241 13.44 4.82 0.23
C ASN A 241 14.39 4.80 1.44
N ARG A 242 15.55 5.47 1.39
CA ARG A 242 16.53 5.43 2.50
C ARG A 242 15.91 5.77 3.85
N HIS A 243 14.98 6.74 3.91
CA HIS A 243 14.31 7.17 5.13
C HIS A 243 13.27 6.19 5.66
N ALA A 244 12.82 5.24 4.84
CA ALA A 244 11.90 4.16 5.21
C ALA A 244 12.59 2.79 5.30
N ALA A 245 13.92 2.72 5.19
CA ALA A 245 14.70 1.47 5.17
C ALA A 245 14.50 0.62 6.44
N PHE A 246 14.24 1.26 7.59
CA PHE A 246 13.98 0.59 8.86
C PHE A 246 12.69 -0.28 8.86
N LEU A 247 11.75 -0.03 7.94
CA LEU A 247 10.60 -0.91 7.74
C LEU A 247 11.04 -2.31 7.32
N GLY A 248 12.23 -2.45 6.73
CA GLY A 248 12.73 -3.72 6.21
C GLY A 248 12.06 -4.15 4.90
N TYR A 249 11.50 -3.20 4.15
CA TYR A 249 11.04 -3.42 2.78
C TYR A 249 12.23 -3.73 1.86
N LYS A 250 12.16 -4.86 1.18
CA LYS A 250 13.18 -5.32 0.23
C LYS A 250 12.45 -5.83 -1.01
N PRO A 251 12.20 -4.96 -1.99
CA PRO A 251 11.56 -5.38 -3.23
C PRO A 251 12.40 -6.44 -3.92
N LYS A 252 11.73 -7.38 -4.60
CA LYS A 252 12.36 -8.53 -5.27
C LYS A 252 12.14 -8.51 -6.76
N ASP A 253 11.05 -7.89 -7.20
CA ASP A 253 10.67 -7.85 -8.59
C ASP A 253 11.29 -6.64 -9.28
N SER A 254 11.46 -6.74 -10.60
CA SER A 254 11.95 -5.66 -11.44
C SER A 254 11.14 -5.59 -12.73
N SER A 255 10.89 -4.35 -13.17
CA SER A 255 10.27 -4.07 -14.46
C SER A 255 11.15 -4.54 -15.65
N ALA A 256 12.43 -4.82 -15.44
CA ALA A 256 13.34 -5.33 -16.48
C ALA A 256 12.78 -6.54 -17.21
N GLN A 257 11.95 -7.36 -16.55
CA GLN A 257 11.24 -8.49 -17.17
C GLN A 257 10.35 -8.11 -18.36
N PHE A 258 9.91 -6.85 -18.43
CA PHE A 258 9.04 -6.33 -19.50
C PHE A 258 9.80 -5.59 -20.60
N ALA A 259 11.13 -5.51 -20.54
CA ALA A 259 11.93 -4.76 -21.53
C ALA A 259 11.66 -5.20 -22.98
N HIS A 260 11.37 -6.50 -23.18
CA HIS A 260 11.04 -7.07 -24.49
C HIS A 260 9.68 -6.59 -25.06
N LYS A 261 8.83 -5.99 -24.21
CA LYS A 261 7.51 -5.46 -24.60
C LYS A 261 7.55 -3.98 -24.98
N LEU A 262 8.69 -3.33 -24.75
CA LEU A 262 8.84 -1.92 -25.14
C LEU A 262 8.93 -1.82 -26.67
N PRO A 263 8.38 -0.75 -27.26
CA PRO A 263 8.55 -0.49 -28.69
C PRO A 263 10.04 -0.48 -29.05
N GLN A 264 10.43 -1.17 -30.13
CA GLN A 264 11.82 -1.18 -30.61
C GLN A 264 12.27 0.21 -31.04
N GLU A 265 11.35 1.00 -31.60
CA GLU A 265 11.55 2.42 -31.85
C GLU A 265 10.91 3.21 -30.70
N VAL A 266 11.76 3.91 -29.98
CA VAL A 266 11.30 4.77 -28.89
C VAL A 266 10.54 5.94 -29.49
N GLN A 267 9.23 5.89 -29.49
CA GLN A 267 8.41 7.08 -29.68
C GLN A 267 8.51 7.89 -28.39
N TYR A 268 9.52 8.75 -28.28
CA TYR A 268 9.54 9.78 -27.27
C TYR A 268 8.37 10.73 -27.54
N PRO A 269 7.65 11.18 -26.50
CA PRO A 269 6.78 12.31 -26.64
C PRO A 269 7.57 13.48 -27.25
N PRO A 270 6.94 14.41 -27.97
CA PRO A 270 7.63 15.59 -28.46
C PRO A 270 8.50 16.23 -27.37
N ALA A 271 9.63 16.80 -27.75
CA ALA A 271 10.59 17.34 -26.78
C ALA A 271 10.02 18.47 -25.92
N ASP A 272 8.93 19.08 -26.34
CA ASP A 272 8.16 20.11 -25.63
C ASP A 272 6.97 19.55 -24.83
N ASP A 273 6.72 18.21 -24.87
CA ASP A 273 5.66 17.60 -24.10
C ASP A 273 6.04 17.57 -22.61
N ILE A 274 5.16 18.14 -21.78
CA ILE A 274 5.33 18.25 -20.33
C ILE A 274 5.57 16.88 -19.66
N THR A 275 5.03 15.79 -20.22
CA THR A 275 5.19 14.43 -19.71
C THR A 275 6.61 13.88 -19.85
N THR A 276 7.43 14.48 -20.72
CA THR A 276 8.84 14.16 -20.89
C THR A 276 9.68 14.70 -19.72
N PHE A 277 9.29 15.86 -19.19
CA PHE A 277 10.09 16.59 -18.19
C PHE A 277 9.74 16.21 -16.75
N TYR A 278 8.48 15.85 -16.48
CA TYR A 278 8.00 15.68 -15.11
C TYR A 278 7.52 14.26 -14.80
N GLN A 279 7.70 13.86 -13.56
CA GLN A 279 7.39 12.49 -13.08
C GLN A 279 5.89 12.15 -13.10
N GLY A 280 5.00 13.13 -13.15
CA GLY A 280 3.54 12.96 -13.20
C GLY A 280 3.05 12.23 -14.45
N GLY A 281 3.77 12.37 -15.58
CA GLY A 281 3.43 11.70 -16.83
C GLY A 281 2.06 12.14 -17.35
N VAL A 282 1.24 11.20 -17.83
CA VAL A 282 -0.05 11.48 -18.48
C VAL A 282 -1.06 12.24 -17.59
N PHE A 283 -0.91 12.21 -16.27
CA PHE A 283 -1.76 13.01 -15.37
C PHE A 283 -1.61 14.51 -15.60
N LEU A 284 -0.47 14.96 -16.12
CA LEU A 284 -0.24 16.36 -16.49
C LEU A 284 -1.07 16.82 -17.67
N HIS A 285 -1.55 15.89 -18.51
CA HIS A 285 -2.50 16.18 -19.58
C HIS A 285 -3.96 16.15 -19.11
N ASN A 286 -4.24 15.44 -17.99
CA ASN A 286 -5.61 15.19 -17.55
C ASN A 286 -6.19 16.29 -16.64
N GLY A 287 -5.35 17.15 -16.10
CA GLY A 287 -5.80 18.08 -15.08
C GLY A 287 -5.33 19.52 -15.28
N PRO A 288 -5.80 20.43 -14.43
CA PRO A 288 -6.93 20.22 -13.52
C PRO A 288 -8.28 20.26 -14.26
N LYS A 289 -9.22 19.42 -13.83
CA LYS A 289 -10.61 19.44 -14.35
C LYS A 289 -11.35 20.58 -13.69
N TYR A 290 -11.39 21.75 -14.36
CA TYR A 290 -12.18 22.88 -13.91
C TYR A 290 -13.64 22.71 -14.33
N ARG A 291 -14.55 23.14 -13.47
CA ARG A 291 -15.92 23.41 -13.94
C ARG A 291 -15.88 24.62 -14.88
N PRO A 292 -16.57 24.57 -16.00
CA PRO A 292 -16.73 25.71 -16.90
C PRO A 292 -17.44 26.85 -16.20
#